data_76959e32ee0f5f542f6e8c087fa25f1e
#
_entry.id   76959e32ee0f5f542f6e8c087fa25f1e
#
_cell.length_a   1.000
_cell.length_b   1.000
_cell.length_c   1.000
_cell.angle_alpha   90.00
_cell.angle_beta   90.00
_cell.angle_gamma   90.00
#
_symmetry.space_group_name_H-M   'P 1'
#
loop_
_entity.id
_entity.type
_entity.pdbx_description
1 polymer ?
#
loop_
_entity_poly.entity_id
_entity_poly.type
_entity_poly.pdbx_seq_one_letter_code
_entity_poly.pdbx_strand_id
1 'polypeptide(L)'
;MTGKNQTPVERLKDGLYIASNDQLKSDLRIDIKGTSMISMDIFGISGDNKEYLASLRTNPGAVLSESQKVFEVICEDKDEKTTRGRLILSPVTEVKASVELKLEDHLYGLSSNYPVLLTAFWQSSFFRKIGMEAEHEENVMEIPSYKFEGRSVTVDSCYENAGIKIIKAGERDNIPATVSGWDDAQLHGLMSQFADESLDKKDWLLHLLILSRAKLKGLLGLMFDTGVMDLNNLPRQGVAVFMNAITGHPAGTGRKCIQTIVHELGHALNLVHRFEREVGRADSTSFMNYDWRYLGGNNIDKYWKDFRFSFDEDEIKFMRHAPWPKIIPGGAEFHTIKYWYEGTGGYSPYAPEIPISDLELKLSPPPTGPLFGFGTPVFLSVSLINKGSEKINIPGFYLDPKTGFLEILVKRQTLNGDSRTIKFKPVITRCYDIGDHINDILNHGQSMSNNINLTFGSAGFTFAEPGNYEITAVLSIYSGNNNYVVKSEPLFIRIEYPKTREEELDALKIFNKDVGYYLALGGSDYLTNAEIKLKEVRARRQGVEKIISDPLVAYITRCIAINLSRDFVYYKEGKFNIRKAKLVKAVELFGQLKTNDDKIFDKATLTGTRSLMKSVEKEI
;
A
#
# COMPACT_ATOMS: atom_id res chain seq x y z
N MET A 1 1.81 5.50 -64.77
CA MET A 1 1.99 5.22 -63.35
C MET A 1 0.97 6.07 -62.59
N THR A 2 -0.13 5.48 -62.25
CA THR A 2 -1.22 6.16 -61.54
C THR A 2 -0.87 6.15 -60.04
N GLY A 3 -0.46 7.29 -59.51
CA GLY A 3 -0.30 7.46 -58.07
C GLY A 3 -1.63 7.22 -57.37
N LYS A 4 -1.68 6.19 -56.53
CA LYS A 4 -2.77 6.01 -55.58
C LYS A 4 -2.76 7.22 -54.66
N ASN A 5 -3.72 8.13 -54.81
CA ASN A 5 -4.03 9.13 -53.81
C ASN A 5 -4.38 8.38 -52.52
N GLN A 6 -3.43 8.25 -51.60
CA GLN A 6 -3.72 7.81 -50.24
C GLN A 6 -4.56 8.94 -49.61
N THR A 7 -5.80 8.61 -49.30
CA THR A 7 -6.65 9.46 -48.45
C THR A 7 -5.88 9.77 -47.18
N PRO A 8 -5.82 11.03 -46.74
CA PRO A 8 -5.12 11.35 -45.49
C PRO A 8 -5.71 10.53 -44.35
N VAL A 9 -4.87 9.87 -43.58
CA VAL A 9 -5.30 9.16 -42.39
C VAL A 9 -5.72 10.21 -41.36
N GLU A 10 -7.01 10.30 -41.11
CA GLU A 10 -7.56 11.30 -40.19
C GLU A 10 -7.46 10.89 -38.73
N ARG A 11 -7.11 9.61 -38.43
CA ARG A 11 -7.34 9.03 -37.11
C ARG A 11 -6.23 8.06 -36.69
N LEU A 12 -5.80 8.16 -35.42
CA LEU A 12 -4.93 7.19 -34.75
C LEU A 12 -5.77 6.14 -34.00
N LYS A 13 -5.23 4.93 -33.88
CA LYS A 13 -5.82 3.86 -33.04
C LYS A 13 -5.62 4.16 -31.58
N ASP A 14 -6.61 3.84 -30.74
CA ASP A 14 -6.43 3.81 -29.29
C ASP A 14 -5.46 2.70 -28.89
N GLY A 15 -4.67 2.94 -27.83
CA GLY A 15 -3.71 1.97 -27.30
C GLY A 15 -2.34 2.55 -27.02
N LEU A 16 -1.36 1.66 -26.90
CA LEU A 16 0.04 1.96 -26.66
C LEU A 16 0.82 2.15 -27.95
N TYR A 17 1.57 3.23 -28.02
CA TYR A 17 2.58 3.52 -29.04
C TYR A 17 3.94 3.61 -28.37
N ILE A 18 4.97 3.07 -29.03
CA ILE A 18 6.35 3.38 -28.67
C ILE A 18 6.81 4.52 -29.56
N ALA A 19 7.17 5.65 -28.94
CA ALA A 19 7.69 6.82 -29.61
C ALA A 19 9.18 6.98 -29.30
N SER A 20 10.01 7.27 -30.29
CA SER A 20 11.47 7.37 -30.08
C SER A 20 12.16 8.30 -31.08
N ASN A 21 13.36 8.72 -30.68
CA ASN A 21 14.45 9.25 -31.50
C ASN A 21 15.78 8.66 -30.99
N ASP A 22 16.91 9.24 -31.39
CA ASP A 22 18.26 8.72 -31.04
C ASP A 22 18.59 8.85 -29.54
N GLN A 23 17.90 9.71 -28.79
CA GLN A 23 18.20 10.03 -27.38
C GLN A 23 17.07 9.65 -26.42
N LEU A 24 15.84 9.54 -26.94
CA LEU A 24 14.65 9.37 -26.11
C LEU A 24 13.80 8.19 -26.60
N LYS A 25 13.19 7.52 -25.62
CA LYS A 25 12.15 6.52 -25.84
C LYS A 25 10.94 6.87 -24.97
N SER A 26 9.75 6.63 -25.47
CA SER A 26 8.54 7.01 -24.76
C SER A 26 7.43 5.99 -24.96
N ASP A 27 6.64 5.77 -23.90
CA ASP A 27 5.43 4.98 -23.91
C ASP A 27 4.24 5.96 -24.04
N LEU A 28 3.76 6.17 -25.27
CA LEU A 28 2.62 7.07 -25.56
C LEU A 28 1.32 6.26 -25.56
N ARG A 29 0.35 6.68 -24.77
CA ARG A 29 -0.97 6.08 -24.66
C ARG A 29 -2.03 7.04 -25.18
N ILE A 30 -2.75 6.60 -26.20
CA ILE A 30 -3.85 7.34 -26.84
C ILE A 30 -5.14 6.61 -26.50
N ASP A 31 -6.04 7.25 -25.76
CA ASP A 31 -7.31 6.70 -25.29
C ASP A 31 -8.45 7.69 -25.48
N ILE A 32 -8.79 7.96 -26.74
CA ILE A 32 -9.81 8.95 -27.11
C ILE A 32 -11.20 8.41 -26.82
N LYS A 33 -11.46 7.15 -27.16
CA LYS A 33 -12.79 6.53 -27.05
C LYS A 33 -13.13 6.05 -25.64
N GLY A 34 -12.11 5.68 -24.86
CA GLY A 34 -12.27 5.16 -23.51
C GLY A 34 -12.34 6.29 -22.49
N THR A 35 -11.17 6.76 -22.04
CA THR A 35 -11.06 7.76 -20.97
C THR A 35 -11.01 9.21 -21.46
N SER A 36 -10.99 9.45 -22.77
CA SER A 36 -10.76 10.77 -23.38
C SER A 36 -9.46 11.43 -22.89
N MET A 37 -8.37 10.64 -22.82
CA MET A 37 -7.08 11.10 -22.35
C MET A 37 -5.94 10.63 -23.26
N ILE A 38 -4.85 11.40 -23.23
CA ILE A 38 -3.55 11.04 -23.79
C ILE A 38 -2.53 11.20 -22.69
N SER A 39 -1.59 10.25 -22.58
CA SER A 39 -0.47 10.33 -21.67
C SER A 39 0.79 9.75 -22.28
N MET A 40 1.95 10.17 -21.78
CA MET A 40 3.24 9.67 -22.25
C MET A 40 4.25 9.63 -21.10
N ASP A 41 4.98 8.54 -20.99
CA ASP A 41 6.16 8.44 -20.12
C ASP A 41 7.41 8.57 -20.99
N ILE A 42 8.36 9.42 -20.60
CA ILE A 42 9.55 9.77 -21.37
C ILE A 42 10.80 9.26 -20.65
N PHE A 43 11.67 8.59 -21.39
CA PHE A 43 12.90 8.02 -20.90
C PHE A 43 14.08 8.48 -21.75
N GLY A 44 15.19 8.84 -21.11
CA GLY A 44 16.49 9.02 -21.74
C GLY A 44 17.14 7.67 -22.04
N ILE A 45 17.83 7.57 -23.16
CA ILE A 45 18.58 6.38 -23.57
C ILE A 45 20.06 6.71 -23.58
N SER A 46 20.87 5.89 -22.89
CA SER A 46 22.33 5.95 -22.93
C SER A 46 22.88 4.53 -23.00
N GLY A 47 23.21 4.05 -24.23
CA GLY A 47 23.52 2.65 -24.48
C GLY A 47 22.31 1.77 -24.11
N ASP A 48 22.53 0.74 -23.29
CA ASP A 48 21.50 -0.16 -22.82
C ASP A 48 20.70 0.41 -21.61
N ASN A 49 21.12 1.54 -21.06
CA ASN A 49 20.47 2.14 -19.90
C ASN A 49 19.29 3.00 -20.32
N LYS A 50 18.17 2.82 -19.59
CA LYS A 50 16.93 3.59 -19.71
C LYS A 50 16.69 4.35 -18.42
N GLU A 51 16.69 5.69 -18.46
CA GLU A 51 16.42 6.55 -17.30
C GLU A 51 15.06 7.23 -17.45
N TYR A 52 14.20 7.13 -16.47
CA TYR A 52 12.94 7.88 -16.44
C TYR A 52 13.22 9.39 -16.28
N LEU A 53 12.65 10.22 -17.14
CA LEU A 53 12.80 11.67 -17.12
C LEU A 53 11.52 12.36 -16.65
N ALA A 54 10.39 12.09 -17.31
CA ALA A 54 9.13 12.77 -17.05
C ALA A 54 7.92 11.97 -17.55
N SER A 55 6.75 12.31 -17.05
CA SER A 55 5.47 11.90 -17.60
C SER A 55 4.63 13.11 -17.97
N LEU A 56 3.80 12.98 -18.99
CA LEU A 56 2.80 13.98 -19.34
C LEU A 56 1.41 13.36 -19.50
N ARG A 57 0.40 14.18 -19.33
CA ARG A 57 -0.99 13.82 -19.59
C ARG A 57 -1.85 15.02 -19.96
N THR A 58 -2.89 14.79 -20.71
CA THR A 58 -3.98 15.77 -20.87
C THR A 58 -4.71 15.94 -19.53
N ASN A 59 -5.39 17.07 -19.34
CA ASN A 59 -6.26 17.24 -18.19
C ASN A 59 -7.38 16.17 -18.22
N PRO A 60 -7.67 15.54 -17.09
CA PRO A 60 -8.84 14.68 -16.97
C PRO A 60 -10.11 15.53 -17.26
N GLY A 61 -10.99 14.99 -18.09
CA GLY A 61 -12.19 15.71 -18.56
C GLY A 61 -11.95 16.65 -19.74
N ALA A 62 -10.73 16.72 -20.30
CA ALA A 62 -10.52 17.35 -21.59
C ALA A 62 -11.35 16.60 -22.65
N VAL A 63 -12.20 17.31 -23.36
CA VAL A 63 -12.95 16.71 -24.49
C VAL A 63 -11.99 16.56 -25.63
N LEU A 64 -11.56 15.33 -25.89
CA LEU A 64 -10.73 14.99 -27.04
C LEU A 64 -11.63 14.66 -28.22
N SER A 65 -11.40 15.29 -29.39
CA SER A 65 -12.03 14.89 -30.62
C SER A 65 -11.06 14.06 -31.48
N GLU A 66 -11.58 13.18 -32.33
CA GLU A 66 -10.78 12.36 -33.23
C GLU A 66 -9.98 13.17 -34.26
N SER A 67 -10.40 14.41 -34.56
CA SER A 67 -9.72 15.33 -35.46
C SER A 67 -8.71 16.26 -34.75
N GLN A 68 -8.68 16.26 -33.42
CA GLN A 68 -7.79 17.12 -32.65
C GLN A 68 -6.34 16.65 -32.79
N LYS A 69 -5.43 17.56 -33.10
CA LYS A 69 -4.00 17.27 -33.26
C LYS A 69 -3.13 17.93 -32.20
N VAL A 70 -3.62 18.96 -31.55
CA VAL A 70 -2.89 19.74 -30.53
C VAL A 70 -3.59 19.59 -29.18
N PHE A 71 -2.83 19.19 -28.17
CA PHE A 71 -3.32 18.88 -26.84
C PHE A 71 -2.52 19.66 -25.80
N GLU A 72 -3.21 20.39 -24.93
CA GLU A 72 -2.59 20.96 -23.74
C GLU A 72 -2.32 19.83 -22.74
N VAL A 73 -1.11 19.77 -22.19
CA VAL A 73 -0.68 18.72 -21.27
C VAL A 73 -0.05 19.30 -20.02
N ILE A 74 -0.17 18.56 -18.93
CA ILE A 74 0.59 18.74 -17.69
C ILE A 74 1.73 17.73 -17.71
N CYS A 75 2.95 18.23 -17.49
CA CYS A 75 4.16 17.42 -17.44
C CYS A 75 4.71 17.46 -16.01
N GLU A 76 5.20 16.30 -15.52
CA GLU A 76 5.81 16.12 -14.20
C GLU A 76 7.09 15.32 -14.38
N ASP A 77 8.22 15.82 -13.89
CA ASP A 77 9.51 15.11 -13.97
C ASP A 77 9.76 14.19 -12.76
N LYS A 78 10.90 13.51 -12.77
CA LYS A 78 11.30 12.58 -11.70
C LYS A 78 11.47 13.23 -10.33
N ASP A 79 11.68 14.54 -10.28
CA ASP A 79 11.84 15.34 -9.06
C ASP A 79 10.51 16.02 -8.64
N GLU A 80 9.39 15.56 -9.23
CA GLU A 80 8.02 16.08 -9.01
C GLU A 80 7.83 17.56 -9.42
N LYS A 81 8.75 18.12 -10.20
CA LYS A 81 8.56 19.45 -10.78
C LYS A 81 7.54 19.37 -11.90
N THR A 82 6.59 20.29 -11.88
CA THR A 82 5.52 20.33 -12.88
C THR A 82 5.63 21.53 -13.80
N THR A 83 5.26 21.36 -15.07
CA THR A 83 5.10 22.43 -16.06
C THR A 83 3.94 22.11 -17.00
N ARG A 84 3.50 23.12 -17.76
CA ARG A 84 2.57 22.92 -18.87
C ARG A 84 3.33 22.67 -20.15
N GLY A 85 2.63 22.11 -21.13
CA GLY A 85 3.17 21.92 -22.46
C GLY A 85 2.09 21.68 -23.51
N ARG A 86 2.51 21.65 -24.76
CA ARG A 86 1.66 21.29 -25.90
C ARG A 86 2.21 20.05 -26.58
N LEU A 87 1.35 19.06 -26.68
CA LEU A 87 1.61 17.82 -27.43
C LEU A 87 0.90 17.92 -28.79
N ILE A 88 1.66 17.76 -29.86
CA ILE A 88 1.14 17.75 -31.23
C ILE A 88 1.30 16.34 -31.79
N LEU A 89 0.19 15.73 -32.17
CA LEU A 89 0.15 14.41 -32.80
C LEU A 89 -0.28 14.54 -34.25
N SER A 90 0.60 14.18 -35.17
CA SER A 90 0.33 14.20 -36.62
C SER A 90 0.29 12.78 -37.17
N PRO A 91 -0.91 12.22 -37.48
CA PRO A 91 -1.03 10.90 -38.07
C PRO A 91 -0.29 10.81 -39.40
N VAL A 92 0.55 9.81 -39.54
CA VAL A 92 1.21 9.43 -40.81
C VAL A 92 0.49 8.25 -41.44
N THR A 93 0.11 7.29 -40.59
CA THR A 93 -0.80 6.18 -40.89
C THR A 93 -1.62 5.88 -39.64
N GLU A 94 -2.58 4.97 -39.70
CA GLU A 94 -3.35 4.53 -38.52
C GLU A 94 -2.48 3.99 -37.36
N VAL A 95 -1.26 3.52 -37.68
CA VAL A 95 -0.32 2.88 -36.74
C VAL A 95 0.98 3.67 -36.57
N LYS A 96 1.11 4.84 -37.21
CA LYS A 96 2.31 5.69 -37.14
C LYS A 96 1.93 7.16 -37.00
N ALA A 97 2.58 7.84 -36.07
CA ALA A 97 2.44 9.27 -35.85
C ALA A 97 3.78 9.97 -35.70
N SER A 98 3.82 11.26 -36.09
CA SER A 98 4.84 12.20 -35.63
C SER A 98 4.35 12.84 -34.34
N VAL A 99 5.24 12.95 -33.37
CA VAL A 99 4.98 13.51 -32.03
C VAL A 99 5.91 14.69 -31.82
N GLU A 100 5.32 15.84 -31.48
CA GLU A 100 6.06 17.03 -31.09
C GLU A 100 5.56 17.48 -29.71
N LEU A 101 6.49 17.64 -28.76
CA LEU A 101 6.20 18.15 -27.42
C LEU A 101 6.95 19.47 -27.21
N LYS A 102 6.22 20.53 -26.86
CA LYS A 102 6.75 21.84 -26.44
C LYS A 102 6.42 22.06 -24.97
N LEU A 103 7.44 22.31 -24.16
CA LEU A 103 7.31 22.63 -22.74
C LEU A 103 7.34 24.15 -22.53
N GLU A 104 6.60 24.64 -21.52
CA GLU A 104 6.70 26.05 -21.10
C GLU A 104 7.97 26.29 -20.27
N ASP A 105 8.32 25.35 -19.38
CA ASP A 105 9.54 25.40 -18.55
C ASP A 105 10.38 24.15 -18.70
N HIS A 106 11.67 24.26 -18.36
CA HIS A 106 12.57 23.12 -18.33
C HIS A 106 12.16 22.09 -17.26
N LEU A 107 12.20 20.83 -17.65
CA LEU A 107 12.12 19.68 -16.74
C LEU A 107 13.43 18.92 -16.75
N TYR A 108 13.62 18.00 -15.81
CA TYR A 108 14.80 17.17 -15.78
C TYR A 108 15.04 16.45 -17.13
N GLY A 109 16.21 16.67 -17.71
CA GLY A 109 16.58 16.07 -19.00
C GLY A 109 15.80 16.57 -20.22
N LEU A 110 14.85 17.53 -20.07
CA LEU A 110 14.02 18.05 -21.15
C LEU A 110 14.07 19.58 -21.21
N SER A 111 14.47 20.12 -22.36
CA SER A 111 14.58 21.55 -22.57
C SER A 111 13.25 22.16 -23.04
N SER A 112 12.90 23.36 -22.55
CA SER A 112 11.81 24.16 -23.10
C SER A 112 12.23 25.00 -24.32
N ASN A 113 13.51 25.15 -24.58
CA ASN A 113 14.01 25.94 -25.71
C ASN A 113 13.80 25.27 -27.08
N TYR A 114 13.70 23.94 -27.08
CA TYR A 114 13.55 23.16 -28.31
C TYR A 114 12.43 22.14 -28.14
N PRO A 115 11.61 21.89 -29.17
CA PRO A 115 10.61 20.85 -29.12
C PRO A 115 11.26 19.46 -29.09
N VAL A 116 10.67 18.56 -28.32
CA VAL A 116 10.98 17.12 -28.38
C VAL A 116 10.25 16.53 -29.58
N LEU A 117 10.99 15.98 -30.53
CA LEU A 117 10.46 15.35 -31.74
C LEU A 117 10.67 13.85 -31.69
N LEU A 118 9.59 13.08 -31.83
CA LEU A 118 9.62 11.62 -31.82
C LEU A 118 8.80 11.04 -32.98
N THR A 119 9.12 9.79 -33.35
CA THR A 119 8.26 9.00 -34.24
C THR A 119 7.62 7.87 -33.42
N ALA A 120 6.31 7.79 -33.43
CA ALA A 120 5.51 6.83 -32.66
C ALA A 120 4.98 5.72 -33.55
N PHE A 121 5.05 4.47 -33.07
CA PHE A 121 4.51 3.29 -33.71
C PHE A 121 3.56 2.56 -32.77
N TRP A 122 2.36 2.26 -33.21
CA TRP A 122 1.36 1.50 -32.45
C TRP A 122 1.87 0.08 -32.15
N GLN A 123 1.70 -0.35 -30.92
CA GLN A 123 2.16 -1.63 -30.41
C GLN A 123 1.02 -2.55 -29.98
N SER A 124 -0.03 -1.98 -29.39
CA SER A 124 -1.05 -2.77 -28.73
C SER A 124 -2.33 -1.96 -28.52
N SER A 125 -3.47 -2.63 -28.50
CA SER A 125 -4.73 -2.07 -28.00
C SER A 125 -4.77 -1.95 -26.47
N PHE A 126 -3.86 -2.61 -25.76
CA PHE A 126 -3.69 -2.43 -24.32
C PHE A 126 -2.75 -1.26 -24.04
N PHE A 127 -3.04 -0.50 -22.99
CA PHE A 127 -2.28 0.70 -22.62
C PHE A 127 -1.01 0.37 -21.83
N ARG A 128 -1.03 -0.76 -21.08
CA ARG A 128 0.11 -1.27 -20.32
C ARG A 128 0.15 -2.79 -20.38
N LYS A 129 1.35 -3.34 -20.14
CA LYS A 129 1.59 -4.79 -20.02
C LYS A 129 2.30 -5.06 -18.72
N ILE A 130 1.85 -6.08 -17.98
CA ILE A 130 2.37 -6.45 -16.66
C ILE A 130 2.73 -7.93 -16.69
N GLY A 131 3.98 -8.26 -16.38
CA GLY A 131 4.40 -9.60 -16.07
C GLY A 131 3.83 -10.02 -14.71
N MET A 132 3.30 -11.22 -14.60
CA MET A 132 2.86 -11.79 -13.34
C MET A 132 3.43 -13.21 -13.20
N GLU A 133 4.22 -13.41 -12.17
CA GLU A 133 4.71 -14.69 -11.72
C GLU A 133 3.84 -15.14 -10.55
N ALA A 134 3.31 -16.37 -10.60
CA ALA A 134 2.37 -16.84 -9.61
C ALA A 134 2.80 -18.19 -9.02
N GLU A 135 3.06 -18.20 -7.71
CA GLU A 135 3.46 -19.36 -6.94
C GLU A 135 2.31 -19.91 -6.10
N HIS A 136 2.27 -21.21 -5.93
CA HIS A 136 1.22 -21.87 -5.19
C HIS A 136 1.78 -22.69 -4.02
N GLU A 137 1.17 -22.57 -2.86
CA GLU A 137 1.41 -23.51 -1.77
C GLU A 137 0.85 -24.89 -2.16
N GLU A 138 1.56 -25.95 -1.78
CA GLU A 138 1.14 -27.33 -2.04
C GLU A 138 -0.28 -27.60 -1.54
N ASN A 139 -1.07 -28.31 -2.35
CA ASN A 139 -2.45 -28.67 -2.05
C ASN A 139 -3.44 -27.50 -1.95
N VAL A 140 -3.05 -26.30 -2.35
CA VAL A 140 -3.98 -25.17 -2.46
C VAL A 140 -4.73 -25.22 -3.79
N MET A 141 -5.98 -24.83 -3.77
CA MET A 141 -6.85 -24.79 -4.96
C MET A 141 -6.26 -23.87 -6.04
N GLU A 142 -6.34 -24.30 -7.30
CA GLU A 142 -5.98 -23.47 -8.45
C GLU A 142 -6.87 -22.22 -8.54
N ILE A 143 -6.34 -21.15 -9.16
CA ILE A 143 -7.11 -19.94 -9.43
C ILE A 143 -8.28 -20.29 -10.35
N PRO A 144 -9.54 -20.16 -9.89
CA PRO A 144 -10.68 -20.58 -10.69
C PRO A 144 -10.99 -19.56 -11.78
N SER A 145 -11.70 -20.03 -12.82
CA SER A 145 -12.50 -19.17 -13.67
C SER A 145 -13.95 -19.15 -13.19
N TYR A 146 -14.67 -18.06 -13.45
CA TYR A 146 -16.07 -17.91 -13.08
C TYR A 146 -16.92 -17.58 -14.31
N LYS A 147 -18.09 -18.21 -14.45
CA LYS A 147 -19.03 -17.88 -15.54
C LYS A 147 -19.98 -16.78 -15.07
N PHE A 148 -19.95 -15.65 -15.74
CA PHE A 148 -20.81 -14.50 -15.47
C PHE A 148 -21.46 -14.00 -16.78
N GLU A 149 -22.78 -13.94 -16.83
CA GLU A 149 -23.54 -13.50 -18.02
C GLU A 149 -23.08 -14.15 -19.33
N GLY A 150 -22.81 -15.46 -19.28
CA GLY A 150 -22.34 -16.23 -20.43
C GLY A 150 -20.87 -16.09 -20.81
N ARG A 151 -20.11 -15.25 -20.09
CA ARG A 151 -18.67 -15.05 -20.31
C ARG A 151 -17.84 -15.77 -19.25
N SER A 152 -16.65 -16.24 -19.63
CA SER A 152 -15.66 -16.71 -18.67
C SER A 152 -14.91 -15.50 -18.10
N VAL A 153 -14.98 -15.32 -16.79
CA VAL A 153 -14.24 -14.28 -16.05
C VAL A 153 -13.02 -14.93 -15.42
N THR A 154 -11.86 -14.33 -15.66
CA THR A 154 -10.56 -14.69 -15.09
C THR A 154 -9.88 -13.42 -14.58
N VAL A 155 -8.82 -13.55 -13.79
CA VAL A 155 -7.99 -12.41 -13.37
C VAL A 155 -7.53 -11.61 -14.59
N ASP A 156 -7.01 -12.30 -15.62
CA ASP A 156 -6.56 -11.66 -16.86
C ASP A 156 -7.67 -10.85 -17.54
N SER A 157 -8.87 -11.45 -17.72
CA SER A 157 -9.97 -10.76 -18.38
C SER A 157 -10.46 -9.52 -17.64
N CYS A 158 -10.35 -9.49 -16.31
CA CYS A 158 -10.69 -8.31 -15.51
C CYS A 158 -9.73 -7.13 -15.81
N TYR A 159 -8.45 -7.42 -15.91
CA TYR A 159 -7.44 -6.40 -16.26
C TYR A 159 -7.49 -6.01 -17.75
N GLU A 160 -7.77 -6.97 -18.64
CA GLU A 160 -7.97 -6.68 -20.06
C GLU A 160 -9.13 -5.69 -20.28
N ASN A 161 -10.23 -5.84 -19.54
CA ASN A 161 -11.34 -4.88 -19.55
C ASN A 161 -10.91 -3.47 -19.08
N ALA A 162 -9.95 -3.39 -18.17
CA ALA A 162 -9.35 -2.13 -17.76
C ALA A 162 -8.29 -1.61 -18.76
N GLY A 163 -7.99 -2.35 -19.82
CA GLY A 163 -6.98 -1.99 -20.83
C GLY A 163 -5.54 -2.34 -20.43
N ILE A 164 -5.37 -3.24 -19.48
CA ILE A 164 -4.08 -3.74 -18.99
C ILE A 164 -3.93 -5.21 -19.43
N LYS A 165 -2.80 -5.56 -20.05
CA LYS A 165 -2.50 -6.94 -20.41
C LYS A 165 -1.62 -7.59 -19.36
N ILE A 166 -2.11 -8.65 -18.71
CA ILE A 166 -1.28 -9.52 -17.88
C ILE A 166 -0.60 -10.56 -18.77
N ILE A 167 0.69 -10.78 -18.53
CA ILE A 167 1.52 -11.76 -19.24
C ILE A 167 2.14 -12.66 -18.18
N LYS A 168 2.05 -13.97 -18.36
CA LYS A 168 2.76 -14.92 -17.50
C LYS A 168 4.26 -14.62 -17.53
N ALA A 169 4.87 -14.45 -16.38
CA ALA A 169 6.32 -14.34 -16.18
C ALA A 169 6.77 -15.48 -15.27
N GLY A 170 8.02 -15.90 -15.40
CA GLY A 170 8.60 -16.98 -14.61
C GLY A 170 7.97 -18.36 -14.82
N GLU A 171 8.50 -19.35 -14.15
CA GLU A 171 7.91 -20.67 -14.01
C GLU A 171 7.14 -20.75 -12.68
N ARG A 172 6.24 -21.69 -12.55
CA ARG A 172 5.50 -21.89 -11.32
C ARG A 172 6.23 -22.82 -10.39
N ASP A 173 6.54 -22.37 -9.19
CA ASP A 173 7.01 -23.17 -8.08
C ASP A 173 5.87 -23.64 -7.15
N ASN A 174 6.10 -24.75 -6.43
CA ASN A 174 5.20 -25.24 -5.41
C ASN A 174 5.82 -24.98 -4.04
N ILE A 175 5.23 -24.05 -3.29
CA ILE A 175 5.64 -23.69 -1.95
C ILE A 175 5.21 -24.82 -0.98
N PRO A 176 6.10 -25.43 -0.20
CA PRO A 176 5.70 -26.43 0.76
C PRO A 176 4.68 -25.93 1.77
N ALA A 177 3.65 -26.74 2.04
CA ALA A 177 2.57 -26.37 2.93
C ALA A 177 3.04 -26.12 4.37
N THR A 178 2.50 -25.08 5.02
CA THR A 178 2.75 -24.78 6.43
C THR A 178 1.51 -24.96 7.29
N VAL A 179 1.67 -25.55 8.47
CA VAL A 179 0.56 -25.75 9.41
C VAL A 179 0.19 -24.48 10.17
N SER A 180 1.16 -23.58 10.39
CA SER A 180 0.98 -22.38 11.23
C SER A 180 0.38 -21.18 10.50
N GLY A 181 0.33 -21.21 9.16
CA GLY A 181 -0.03 -20.06 8.33
C GLY A 181 1.13 -19.06 8.17
N TRP A 182 0.93 -18.07 7.30
CA TRP A 182 1.94 -17.11 6.87
C TRP A 182 1.74 -15.75 7.54
N ASP A 183 2.82 -15.09 7.92
CA ASP A 183 2.83 -13.70 8.39
C ASP A 183 3.55 -12.76 7.42
N ASP A 184 3.37 -11.46 7.63
CA ASP A 184 3.90 -10.41 6.77
C ASP A 184 5.42 -10.53 6.56
N ALA A 185 6.17 -10.89 7.62
CA ALA A 185 7.63 -11.01 7.55
C ALA A 185 8.11 -12.22 6.75
N GLN A 186 7.31 -13.29 6.71
CA GLN A 186 7.63 -14.50 5.95
C GLN A 186 7.33 -14.32 4.45
N LEU A 187 6.24 -13.61 4.10
CA LEU A 187 5.81 -13.44 2.71
C LEU A 187 6.87 -12.76 1.85
N HIS A 188 7.50 -11.72 2.37
CA HIS A 188 8.60 -11.05 1.66
C HIS A 188 9.77 -12.01 1.38
N GLY A 189 10.08 -12.87 2.34
CA GLY A 189 11.09 -13.89 2.18
C GLY A 189 10.75 -14.93 1.12
N LEU A 190 9.47 -15.34 1.04
CA LEU A 190 9.03 -16.25 -0.02
C LEU A 190 9.20 -15.63 -1.40
N MET A 191 8.77 -14.38 -1.59
CA MET A 191 8.93 -13.69 -2.86
C MET A 191 10.38 -13.75 -3.35
N SER A 192 11.33 -13.43 -2.51
CA SER A 192 12.73 -13.39 -2.87
C SER A 192 13.38 -14.75 -3.14
N GLN A 193 12.75 -15.83 -2.71
CA GLN A 193 13.28 -17.19 -2.84
C GLN A 193 12.66 -17.94 -4.02
N PHE A 194 11.46 -17.57 -4.41
CA PHE A 194 10.71 -18.23 -5.48
C PHE A 194 10.55 -17.39 -6.73
N ALA A 195 10.90 -16.11 -6.70
CA ALA A 195 10.86 -15.30 -7.89
C ALA A 195 11.99 -15.68 -8.86
N ASP A 196 11.62 -16.12 -10.04
CA ASP A 196 12.56 -16.47 -11.13
C ASP A 196 13.17 -15.22 -11.78
N GLU A 197 12.35 -14.19 -11.90
CA GLU A 197 12.75 -12.92 -12.51
C GLU A 197 13.39 -12.00 -11.48
N SER A 198 14.33 -11.18 -11.94
CA SER A 198 14.98 -10.20 -11.06
C SER A 198 13.99 -9.13 -10.59
N LEU A 199 13.71 -9.11 -9.29
CA LEU A 199 12.85 -8.12 -8.64
C LEU A 199 13.61 -6.88 -8.14
N ASP A 200 14.90 -6.76 -8.43
CA ASP A 200 15.74 -5.60 -8.09
C ASP A 200 15.58 -4.42 -9.05
N LYS A 201 14.68 -4.53 -10.02
CA LYS A 201 14.39 -3.53 -11.04
C LYS A 201 12.98 -2.98 -10.91
N LYS A 202 12.81 -1.73 -11.28
CA LYS A 202 11.49 -1.11 -11.50
C LYS A 202 10.98 -1.51 -12.88
N ASP A 203 10.47 -2.73 -12.97
CA ASP A 203 9.84 -3.27 -14.16
C ASP A 203 8.36 -3.55 -13.92
N TRP A 204 7.59 -3.74 -15.00
CA TRP A 204 6.20 -4.17 -14.93
C TRP A 204 6.11 -5.66 -14.56
N LEU A 205 6.55 -6.00 -13.33
CA LEU A 205 6.57 -7.37 -12.80
C LEU A 205 5.89 -7.41 -11.44
N LEU A 206 5.01 -8.39 -11.24
CA LEU A 206 4.32 -8.70 -10.00
C LEU A 206 4.54 -10.15 -9.63
N HIS A 207 4.73 -10.40 -8.35
CA HIS A 207 4.82 -11.74 -7.78
C HIS A 207 3.58 -12.03 -6.92
N LEU A 208 2.80 -13.06 -7.28
CA LEU A 208 1.56 -13.46 -6.65
C LEU A 208 1.72 -14.78 -5.92
N LEU A 209 1.47 -14.78 -4.61
CA LEU A 209 1.46 -15.98 -3.78
C LEU A 209 0.03 -16.46 -3.53
N ILE A 210 -0.28 -17.69 -3.93
CA ILE A 210 -1.56 -18.37 -3.64
C ILE A 210 -1.32 -19.33 -2.49
N LEU A 211 -1.79 -18.96 -1.30
CA LEU A 211 -1.45 -19.60 -0.04
C LEU A 211 -2.70 -20.16 0.65
N SER A 212 -2.51 -21.14 1.56
CA SER A 212 -3.61 -21.75 2.28
C SER A 212 -4.22 -20.78 3.30
N ARG A 213 -3.42 -20.22 4.20
CA ARG A 213 -3.91 -19.34 5.27
C ARG A 213 -2.88 -18.35 5.80
N ALA A 214 -3.36 -17.21 6.26
CA ALA A 214 -2.60 -16.29 7.07
C ALA A 214 -2.56 -16.73 8.54
N LYS A 215 -1.56 -16.27 9.31
CA LYS A 215 -1.58 -16.36 10.78
C LYS A 215 -2.70 -15.51 11.39
N LEU A 216 -3.04 -14.41 10.74
CA LEU A 216 -4.16 -13.56 11.13
C LEU A 216 -5.47 -14.15 10.61
N LYS A 217 -6.41 -14.42 11.53
CA LYS A 217 -7.72 -14.97 11.20
C LYS A 217 -8.54 -13.97 10.38
N GLY A 218 -9.27 -14.44 9.36
CA GLY A 218 -10.14 -13.60 8.52
C GLY A 218 -9.41 -12.76 7.47
N LEU A 219 -8.09 -12.81 7.38
CA LEU A 219 -7.33 -12.12 6.35
C LEU A 219 -7.50 -12.83 5.00
N LEU A 220 -8.07 -12.13 4.02
CA LEU A 220 -8.33 -12.67 2.67
C LEU A 220 -7.10 -12.58 1.78
N GLY A 221 -6.42 -11.45 1.82
CA GLY A 221 -5.24 -11.16 1.05
C GLY A 221 -4.53 -9.92 1.57
N LEU A 222 -3.36 -9.66 1.03
CA LEU A 222 -2.61 -8.43 1.28
C LEU A 222 -1.56 -8.20 0.19
N MET A 223 -1.27 -6.95 -0.07
CA MET A 223 -0.05 -6.53 -0.74
C MET A 223 1.03 -6.42 0.33
N PHE A 224 1.98 -7.35 0.34
CA PHE A 224 2.92 -7.56 1.43
C PHE A 224 4.29 -6.93 1.21
N ASP A 225 4.61 -6.59 -0.03
CA ASP A 225 5.92 -6.02 -0.37
C ASP A 225 5.95 -4.53 -0.03
N THR A 226 6.76 -4.21 0.94
CA THR A 226 6.88 -2.87 1.53
C THR A 226 8.13 -2.14 1.10
N GLY A 227 8.90 -2.70 0.15
CA GLY A 227 10.22 -2.21 -0.20
C GLY A 227 11.27 -2.47 0.89
N VAL A 228 11.07 -3.50 1.70
CA VAL A 228 12.02 -3.98 2.72
C VAL A 228 13.22 -4.63 2.03
N MET A 229 14.34 -4.33 2.47
CA MET A 229 15.55 -4.08 1.75
C MET A 229 16.55 -5.17 1.59
N ASP A 230 16.33 -6.35 2.10
CA ASP A 230 17.36 -7.41 2.00
C ASP A 230 17.52 -7.94 0.57
N LEU A 231 16.53 -7.68 -0.30
CA LEU A 231 16.48 -8.35 -1.59
C LEU A 231 16.21 -7.41 -2.76
N ASN A 232 15.07 -6.75 -2.83
CA ASN A 232 14.73 -5.91 -3.95
C ASN A 232 14.63 -4.42 -3.64
N ASN A 233 14.36 -4.05 -2.40
CA ASN A 233 14.17 -2.65 -1.98
C ASN A 233 13.11 -1.86 -2.77
N LEU A 234 12.20 -2.54 -3.43
CA LEU A 234 11.20 -1.94 -4.29
C LEU A 234 9.79 -2.26 -3.77
N PRO A 235 8.94 -1.25 -3.53
CA PRO A 235 7.62 -1.48 -2.95
C PRO A 235 6.61 -2.04 -3.95
N ARG A 236 5.56 -2.68 -3.45
CA ARG A 236 4.37 -3.10 -4.19
C ARG A 236 4.61 -4.14 -5.29
N GLN A 237 5.64 -4.98 -5.15
CA GLN A 237 5.88 -6.07 -6.11
C GLN A 237 5.26 -7.39 -5.68
N GLY A 238 4.94 -7.56 -4.39
CA GLY A 238 4.42 -8.81 -3.83
C GLY A 238 2.96 -8.72 -3.40
N VAL A 239 2.18 -9.73 -3.77
CA VAL A 239 0.77 -9.91 -3.42
C VAL A 239 0.54 -11.33 -2.92
N ALA A 240 -0.23 -11.51 -1.84
CA ALA A 240 -0.61 -12.83 -1.34
C ALA A 240 -2.12 -12.94 -1.15
N VAL A 241 -2.67 -14.13 -1.40
CA VAL A 241 -4.09 -14.46 -1.21
C VAL A 241 -4.23 -15.75 -0.42
N PHE A 242 -5.17 -15.79 0.54
CA PHE A 242 -5.32 -16.89 1.48
C PHE A 242 -6.61 -17.67 1.22
N MET A 243 -6.49 -18.81 0.54
CA MET A 243 -7.61 -19.57 0.00
C MET A 243 -8.56 -20.13 1.06
N ASN A 244 -8.07 -20.45 2.27
CA ASN A 244 -8.93 -20.96 3.35
C ASN A 244 -9.94 -19.91 3.85
N ALA A 245 -9.59 -18.62 3.79
CA ALA A 245 -10.50 -17.53 4.15
C ALA A 245 -11.54 -17.25 3.04
N ILE A 246 -11.25 -17.65 1.81
CA ILE A 246 -12.10 -17.47 0.63
C ILE A 246 -13.03 -18.65 0.42
N THR A 247 -12.57 -19.87 0.75
CA THR A 247 -13.33 -21.11 0.55
C THR A 247 -14.60 -21.13 1.38
N GLY A 248 -15.73 -21.41 0.71
CA GLY A 248 -17.03 -21.44 1.37
C GLY A 248 -17.70 -20.06 1.55
N HIS A 249 -17.12 -18.99 1.00
CA HIS A 249 -17.75 -17.67 1.03
C HIS A 249 -19.16 -17.70 0.37
N PRO A 250 -20.18 -17.02 0.93
CA PRO A 250 -21.56 -17.03 0.45
C PRO A 250 -21.71 -16.64 -1.04
N ALA A 251 -20.85 -15.75 -1.54
CA ALA A 251 -20.84 -15.37 -2.97
C ALA A 251 -20.32 -16.47 -3.90
N GLY A 252 -19.83 -17.58 -3.35
CA GLY A 252 -19.17 -18.67 -4.06
C GLY A 252 -17.65 -18.48 -4.15
N THR A 253 -16.90 -19.54 -3.86
CA THR A 253 -15.43 -19.53 -3.78
C THR A 253 -14.78 -18.91 -5.03
N GLY A 254 -15.20 -19.33 -6.24
CA GLY A 254 -14.60 -18.84 -7.48
C GLY A 254 -14.80 -17.34 -7.69
N ARG A 255 -15.99 -16.83 -7.39
CA ARG A 255 -16.31 -15.41 -7.53
C ARG A 255 -15.50 -14.56 -6.56
N LYS A 256 -15.45 -14.97 -5.29
CA LYS A 256 -14.68 -14.27 -4.24
C LYS A 256 -13.19 -14.35 -4.50
N CYS A 257 -12.68 -15.49 -4.97
CA CYS A 257 -11.26 -15.66 -5.30
C CYS A 257 -10.79 -14.66 -6.38
N ILE A 258 -11.53 -14.57 -7.50
CA ILE A 258 -11.17 -13.61 -8.56
C ILE A 258 -11.25 -12.17 -8.02
N GLN A 259 -12.31 -11.83 -7.25
CA GLN A 259 -12.45 -10.50 -6.66
C GLN A 259 -11.26 -10.18 -5.75
N THR A 260 -10.85 -11.11 -4.88
CA THR A 260 -9.74 -10.89 -3.95
C THR A 260 -8.40 -10.74 -4.69
N ILE A 261 -8.08 -11.63 -5.64
CA ILE A 261 -6.82 -11.54 -6.39
C ILE A 261 -6.74 -10.21 -7.15
N VAL A 262 -7.80 -9.84 -7.87
CA VAL A 262 -7.82 -8.59 -8.64
C VAL A 262 -7.73 -7.38 -7.71
N HIS A 263 -8.35 -7.43 -6.53
CA HIS A 263 -8.26 -6.40 -5.50
C HIS A 263 -6.82 -6.20 -5.01
N GLU A 264 -6.13 -7.28 -4.60
CA GLU A 264 -4.76 -7.18 -4.10
C GLU A 264 -3.77 -6.72 -5.18
N LEU A 265 -3.92 -7.21 -6.41
CA LEU A 265 -3.14 -6.71 -7.56
C LEU A 265 -3.44 -5.22 -7.84
N GLY A 266 -4.67 -4.76 -7.57
CA GLY A 266 -5.02 -3.34 -7.61
C GLY A 266 -4.19 -2.52 -6.63
N HIS A 267 -3.96 -3.01 -5.41
CA HIS A 267 -3.06 -2.37 -4.45
C HIS A 267 -1.61 -2.32 -4.95
N ALA A 268 -1.14 -3.37 -5.60
CA ALA A 268 0.18 -3.38 -6.21
C ALA A 268 0.31 -2.34 -7.34
N LEU A 269 -0.79 -2.01 -8.01
CA LEU A 269 -0.89 -0.88 -8.96
C LEU A 269 -1.22 0.46 -8.28
N ASN A 270 -1.08 0.53 -6.97
CA ASN A 270 -1.26 1.74 -6.15
C ASN A 270 -2.71 2.25 -6.07
N LEU A 271 -3.70 1.38 -6.26
CA LEU A 271 -5.10 1.69 -6.00
C LEU A 271 -5.41 1.50 -4.52
N VAL A 272 -6.16 2.44 -3.92
CA VAL A 272 -6.63 2.36 -2.53
C VAL A 272 -8.08 1.86 -2.46
N HIS A 273 -8.56 1.56 -1.25
CA HIS A 273 -9.95 1.15 -1.09
C HIS A 273 -10.93 2.28 -1.45
N ARG A 274 -12.05 1.90 -2.05
CA ARG A 274 -13.10 2.86 -2.43
C ARG A 274 -13.77 3.54 -1.25
N PHE A 275 -13.84 2.86 -0.11
CA PHE A 275 -14.45 3.38 1.11
C PHE A 275 -13.51 4.31 1.90
N GLU A 276 -12.24 4.40 1.59
CA GLU A 276 -11.34 5.31 2.29
C GLU A 276 -11.83 6.76 2.16
N ARG A 277 -11.65 7.53 3.24
CA ARG A 277 -12.19 8.90 3.34
C ARG A 277 -11.74 9.80 2.20
N GLU A 278 -10.51 9.65 1.74
CA GLU A 278 -9.96 10.39 0.60
C GLU A 278 -10.65 10.08 -0.73
N VAL A 279 -11.30 8.93 -0.84
CA VAL A 279 -12.03 8.47 -2.03
C VAL A 279 -13.54 8.60 -1.85
N GLY A 280 -14.08 8.23 -0.68
CA GLY A 280 -15.47 8.44 -0.28
C GLY A 280 -16.51 7.71 -1.12
N ARG A 281 -16.17 6.54 -1.71
CA ARG A 281 -17.03 5.78 -2.62
C ARG A 281 -17.41 4.41 -2.06
N ALA A 282 -17.94 4.38 -0.84
CA ALA A 282 -18.48 3.14 -0.27
C ALA A 282 -19.67 2.55 -1.08
N ASP A 283 -20.28 3.35 -1.96
CA ASP A 283 -21.33 2.95 -2.91
C ASP A 283 -20.81 2.27 -4.18
N SER A 284 -19.50 2.18 -4.36
CA SER A 284 -18.88 1.56 -5.52
C SER A 284 -18.98 0.04 -5.49
N THR A 285 -19.16 -0.56 -6.68
CA THR A 285 -19.03 -2.00 -6.92
C THR A 285 -17.71 -2.36 -7.60
N SER A 286 -16.70 -1.48 -7.53
CA SER A 286 -15.35 -1.78 -8.00
C SER A 286 -14.72 -2.93 -7.22
N PHE A 287 -13.74 -3.59 -7.84
CA PHE A 287 -12.85 -4.53 -7.15
C PHE A 287 -12.23 -3.95 -5.88
N MET A 288 -11.92 -2.65 -5.85
CA MET A 288 -11.27 -1.98 -4.71
C MET A 288 -12.23 -1.66 -3.56
N ASN A 289 -13.48 -2.14 -3.59
CA ASN A 289 -14.40 -2.05 -2.47
C ASN A 289 -14.59 -3.42 -1.79
N TYR A 290 -14.96 -3.39 -0.50
CA TYR A 290 -15.39 -4.59 0.19
C TYR A 290 -16.88 -4.83 0.00
N ASP A 291 -17.28 -6.08 -0.21
CA ASP A 291 -18.68 -6.48 -0.33
C ASP A 291 -19.51 -6.12 0.92
N TRP A 292 -18.94 -6.32 2.11
CA TRP A 292 -19.57 -6.00 3.38
C TRP A 292 -19.57 -4.49 3.70
N ARG A 293 -18.81 -3.66 2.96
CA ARG A 293 -18.80 -2.19 3.09
C ARG A 293 -19.76 -1.49 2.14
N TYR A 294 -20.26 -2.19 1.16
CA TYR A 294 -21.10 -1.61 0.12
C TYR A 294 -22.32 -0.91 0.74
N LEU A 295 -22.57 0.34 0.32
CA LEU A 295 -23.64 1.20 0.83
C LEU A 295 -23.66 1.34 2.36
N GLY A 296 -22.48 1.33 3.00
CA GLY A 296 -22.37 1.52 4.44
C GLY A 296 -22.57 0.25 5.27
N GLY A 297 -22.48 -0.92 4.66
CA GLY A 297 -22.59 -2.22 5.35
C GLY A 297 -23.97 -2.86 5.27
N ASN A 298 -24.03 -4.13 5.69
CA ASN A 298 -25.22 -4.98 5.65
C ASN A 298 -25.90 -5.15 4.28
N ASN A 299 -25.17 -4.90 3.19
CA ASN A 299 -25.66 -5.02 1.80
C ASN A 299 -24.85 -6.00 0.97
N ILE A 300 -24.31 -7.05 1.59
CA ILE A 300 -23.43 -8.04 0.93
C ILE A 300 -24.13 -8.67 -0.30
N ASP A 301 -25.38 -9.12 -0.14
CA ASP A 301 -26.14 -9.72 -1.24
C ASP A 301 -26.36 -8.73 -2.39
N LYS A 302 -26.62 -7.45 -2.04
CA LYS A 302 -26.80 -6.40 -3.03
C LYS A 302 -25.49 -6.08 -3.76
N TYR A 303 -24.36 -6.02 -3.05
CA TYR A 303 -23.05 -5.87 -3.69
C TYR A 303 -22.85 -6.97 -4.74
N TRP A 304 -23.00 -8.24 -4.36
CA TRP A 304 -22.78 -9.36 -5.27
C TRP A 304 -23.79 -9.44 -6.41
N LYS A 305 -25.00 -8.92 -6.22
CA LYS A 305 -25.97 -8.75 -7.30
C LYS A 305 -25.56 -7.67 -8.29
N ASP A 306 -24.99 -6.57 -7.81
CA ASP A 306 -24.63 -5.40 -8.61
C ASP A 306 -23.19 -5.48 -9.16
N PHE A 307 -22.32 -6.30 -8.57
CA PHE A 307 -20.92 -6.45 -8.95
C PHE A 307 -20.75 -7.02 -10.37
N ARG A 308 -19.97 -6.32 -11.20
CA ARG A 308 -19.81 -6.60 -12.65
C ARG A 308 -18.38 -7.00 -13.05
N PHE A 309 -17.49 -7.32 -12.09
CA PHE A 309 -16.08 -7.60 -12.34
C PHE A 309 -15.39 -6.46 -13.09
N SER A 310 -15.57 -5.24 -12.60
CA SER A 310 -14.99 -4.05 -13.19
C SER A 310 -14.37 -3.15 -12.12
N PHE A 311 -13.42 -2.34 -12.54
CA PHE A 311 -12.96 -1.17 -11.82
C PHE A 311 -13.85 0.04 -12.12
N ASP A 312 -13.83 1.05 -11.26
CA ASP A 312 -14.47 2.34 -11.53
C ASP A 312 -13.71 3.12 -12.62
N GLU A 313 -14.38 4.06 -13.25
CA GLU A 313 -13.83 4.84 -14.37
C GLU A 313 -12.54 5.62 -13.99
N ASP A 314 -12.50 6.20 -12.80
CA ASP A 314 -11.35 6.92 -12.27
C ASP A 314 -10.14 6.00 -11.98
N GLU A 315 -10.40 4.77 -11.50
CA GLU A 315 -9.37 3.74 -11.33
C GLU A 315 -8.80 3.30 -12.69
N ILE A 316 -9.67 3.11 -13.68
CA ILE A 316 -9.25 2.81 -15.06
C ILE A 316 -8.40 3.94 -15.63
N LYS A 317 -8.82 5.20 -15.45
CA LYS A 317 -8.04 6.38 -15.85
C LYS A 317 -6.65 6.38 -15.19
N PHE A 318 -6.60 6.12 -13.89
CA PHE A 318 -5.34 6.05 -13.16
C PHE A 318 -4.46 4.92 -13.70
N MET A 319 -4.98 3.70 -13.82
CA MET A 319 -4.20 2.55 -14.32
C MET A 319 -3.65 2.77 -15.72
N ARG A 320 -4.40 3.45 -16.61
CA ARG A 320 -3.95 3.72 -17.98
C ARG A 320 -2.96 4.88 -18.05
N HIS A 321 -3.19 5.98 -17.31
CA HIS A 321 -2.57 7.28 -17.57
C HIS A 321 -1.72 7.86 -16.44
N ALA A 322 -1.65 7.22 -15.26
CA ALA A 322 -0.80 7.69 -14.17
C ALA A 322 0.68 7.76 -14.60
N PRO A 323 1.46 8.73 -14.05
CA PRO A 323 2.91 8.77 -14.23
C PRO A 323 3.56 7.43 -13.89
N TRP A 324 4.52 7.03 -14.70
CA TRP A 324 5.21 5.74 -14.56
C TRP A 324 5.67 5.43 -13.13
N PRO A 325 6.34 6.34 -12.37
CA PRO A 325 6.81 6.01 -11.03
C PRO A 325 5.66 5.77 -10.04
N LYS A 326 4.49 6.36 -10.29
CA LYS A 326 3.35 6.30 -9.34
C LYS A 326 2.57 5.00 -9.43
N ILE A 327 2.64 4.31 -10.56
CA ILE A 327 1.85 3.09 -10.78
C ILE A 327 2.69 1.83 -10.93
N ILE A 328 3.90 1.92 -11.50
CA ILE A 328 4.71 0.74 -11.74
C ILE A 328 4.99 -0.02 -10.43
N PRO A 329 4.89 -1.35 -10.39
CA PRO A 329 5.40 -2.13 -9.27
C PRO A 329 6.88 -1.77 -9.01
N GLY A 330 7.29 -1.63 -7.76
CA GLY A 330 8.62 -1.13 -7.41
C GLY A 330 8.83 0.38 -7.57
N GLY A 331 7.79 1.13 -7.93
CA GLY A 331 7.85 2.59 -8.04
C GLY A 331 7.66 3.32 -6.71
N ALA A 332 6.71 4.26 -6.65
CA ALA A 332 6.39 5.00 -5.43
C ALA A 332 5.83 4.07 -4.34
N GLU A 333 6.08 4.41 -3.08
CA GLU A 333 5.52 3.72 -1.92
C GLU A 333 3.98 3.73 -1.96
N PHE A 334 3.36 2.69 -1.42
CA PHE A 334 1.91 2.62 -1.34
C PHE A 334 1.34 3.74 -0.48
N HIS A 335 0.22 4.33 -0.89
CA HIS A 335 -0.42 5.45 -0.20
C HIS A 335 0.39 6.76 -0.09
N THR A 336 1.60 6.84 -0.61
CA THR A 336 2.41 8.06 -0.55
C THR A 336 2.07 9.06 -1.65
N ILE A 337 1.37 8.61 -2.68
CA ILE A 337 0.92 9.47 -3.77
C ILE A 337 -0.39 10.17 -3.41
N LYS A 338 -0.54 11.41 -3.86
CA LYS A 338 -1.86 12.02 -3.96
C LYS A 338 -2.54 11.46 -5.20
N TYR A 339 -3.75 10.95 -5.02
CA TYR A 339 -4.55 10.59 -6.18
C TYR A 339 -4.82 11.84 -7.00
N TRP A 340 -4.50 11.78 -8.28
CA TRP A 340 -4.79 12.85 -9.24
C TRP A 340 -6.27 12.99 -9.56
N TYR A 341 -7.11 12.23 -8.89
CA TYR A 341 -8.56 12.44 -8.85
C TYR A 341 -8.94 13.81 -8.26
N GLU A 342 -8.13 14.32 -7.34
CA GLU A 342 -8.30 15.68 -6.82
C GLU A 342 -8.14 16.66 -7.97
N GLY A 343 -9.27 17.19 -8.47
CA GLY A 343 -9.29 18.17 -9.56
C GLY A 343 -9.73 17.65 -10.92
N THR A 344 -10.13 16.39 -11.05
CA THR A 344 -10.65 15.86 -12.32
C THR A 344 -12.09 16.28 -12.64
N GLY A 345 -12.64 17.24 -11.90
CA GLY A 345 -13.90 17.92 -12.28
C GLY A 345 -15.17 17.10 -12.13
N GLY A 346 -15.18 16.06 -11.34
CA GLY A 346 -16.38 15.23 -11.19
C GLY A 346 -16.46 14.50 -9.87
N TYR A 347 -15.44 14.60 -9.06
CA TYR A 347 -15.34 13.90 -7.82
C TYR A 347 -15.32 14.88 -6.65
N SER A 348 -16.42 14.94 -5.90
CA SER A 348 -16.34 15.35 -4.50
C SER A 348 -15.94 14.11 -3.72
N PRO A 349 -14.69 13.98 -3.25
CA PRO A 349 -14.23 12.77 -2.59
C PRO A 349 -14.91 12.53 -1.24
N TYR A 350 -15.80 13.43 -0.82
CA TYR A 350 -16.37 13.39 0.51
C TYR A 350 -17.89 13.42 0.45
N ALA A 351 -18.53 12.28 0.75
CA ALA A 351 -19.84 12.37 1.37
C ALA A 351 -19.73 13.32 2.57
N PRO A 352 -20.73 14.20 2.83
CA PRO A 352 -20.68 15.11 3.96
C PRO A 352 -20.32 14.36 5.24
N GLU A 353 -19.29 14.83 5.95
CA GLU A 353 -18.89 14.25 7.22
C GLU A 353 -19.98 14.56 8.26
N ILE A 354 -20.60 13.54 8.82
CA ILE A 354 -21.58 13.65 9.88
C ILE A 354 -20.91 13.29 11.20
N PRO A 355 -20.69 14.24 12.13
CA PRO A 355 -20.15 13.94 13.44
C PRO A 355 -21.07 13.01 14.24
N ILE A 356 -20.51 12.03 14.92
CA ILE A 356 -21.24 11.18 15.88
C ILE A 356 -20.92 11.64 17.29
N SER A 357 -21.93 12.09 18.03
CA SER A 357 -21.81 12.51 19.44
C SER A 357 -21.79 11.34 20.42
N ASP A 358 -22.38 10.22 20.05
CA ASP A 358 -22.53 9.05 20.92
C ASP A 358 -21.27 8.18 21.01
N LEU A 359 -20.26 8.48 20.20
CA LEU A 359 -18.96 7.82 20.21
C LEU A 359 -17.86 8.82 20.57
N GLU A 360 -16.97 8.41 21.46
CA GLU A 360 -15.75 9.14 21.77
C GLU A 360 -14.54 8.35 21.30
N LEU A 361 -13.72 8.97 20.47
CA LEU A 361 -12.42 8.44 20.05
C LEU A 361 -11.32 9.13 20.85
N LYS A 362 -10.45 8.36 21.50
CA LYS A 362 -9.42 8.88 22.39
C LYS A 362 -8.04 8.32 22.03
N LEU A 363 -7.06 9.20 21.90
CA LEU A 363 -5.64 8.85 21.87
C LEU A 363 -5.03 8.99 23.26
N SER A 364 -4.17 8.04 23.64
CA SER A 364 -3.45 8.09 24.90
C SER A 364 -1.97 7.72 24.70
N PRO A 365 -1.03 8.48 25.28
CA PRO A 365 0.38 8.14 25.26
C PRO A 365 0.65 6.96 26.22
N PRO A 366 1.83 6.32 26.14
CA PRO A 366 2.30 5.42 27.18
C PRO A 366 2.49 6.18 28.52
N PRO A 367 2.60 5.48 29.66
CA PRO A 367 2.80 6.10 30.96
C PRO A 367 4.06 6.99 31.04
N THR A 368 5.06 6.72 30.22
CA THR A 368 6.28 7.52 30.09
C THR A 368 6.09 8.81 29.30
N GLY A 369 5.01 8.90 28.50
CA GLY A 369 4.75 10.04 27.63
C GLY A 369 3.94 11.13 28.29
N PRO A 370 3.76 12.29 27.62
CA PRO A 370 3.92 12.51 26.18
C PRO A 370 5.34 12.87 25.71
N LEU A 371 6.36 12.62 26.49
CA LEU A 371 7.77 12.91 26.15
C LEU A 371 8.43 11.63 25.63
N PHE A 372 9.01 11.71 24.44
CA PHE A 372 9.72 10.60 23.81
C PHE A 372 11.18 11.01 23.56
N GLY A 373 12.12 10.16 23.96
CA GLY A 373 13.54 10.34 23.59
C GLY A 373 13.74 10.23 22.08
N PHE A 374 14.74 10.90 21.55
CA PHE A 374 15.04 10.87 20.11
C PHE A 374 15.36 9.44 19.66
N GLY A 375 14.66 8.96 18.62
CA GLY A 375 14.75 7.59 18.13
C GLY A 375 13.96 6.54 18.92
N THR A 376 13.28 6.93 20.01
CA THR A 376 12.39 6.01 20.72
C THR A 376 11.14 5.74 19.88
N PRO A 377 10.74 4.46 19.68
CA PRO A 377 9.50 4.13 18.97
C PRO A 377 8.27 4.76 19.61
N VAL A 378 7.42 5.36 18.79
CA VAL A 378 6.18 6.02 19.23
C VAL A 378 5.02 5.07 19.06
N PHE A 379 4.56 4.50 20.16
CA PHE A 379 3.35 3.71 20.27
C PHE A 379 2.30 4.50 21.06
N LEU A 380 1.06 4.48 20.57
CA LEU A 380 -0.07 5.12 21.24
C LEU A 380 -1.20 4.10 21.39
N SER A 381 -2.04 4.30 22.38
CA SER A 381 -3.32 3.60 22.50
C SER A 381 -4.41 4.43 21.85
N VAL A 382 -5.20 3.82 20.97
CA VAL A 382 -6.46 4.38 20.48
C VAL A 382 -7.62 3.63 21.13
N SER A 383 -8.61 4.36 21.63
CA SER A 383 -9.78 3.79 22.28
C SER A 383 -11.05 4.40 21.69
N LEU A 384 -12.03 3.55 21.39
CA LEU A 384 -13.39 3.96 21.02
C LEU A 384 -14.33 3.61 22.17
N ILE A 385 -15.09 4.59 22.62
CA ILE A 385 -15.98 4.50 23.77
C ILE A 385 -17.40 4.78 23.29
N ASN A 386 -18.35 3.89 23.59
CA ASN A 386 -19.77 4.14 23.36
C ASN A 386 -20.35 4.92 24.53
N LYS A 387 -20.72 6.19 24.31
CA LYS A 387 -21.42 7.08 25.28
C LYS A 387 -22.91 7.14 25.03
N GLY A 388 -23.39 6.66 23.91
CA GLY A 388 -24.81 6.58 23.57
C GLY A 388 -25.54 5.50 24.37
N SER A 389 -26.86 5.58 24.44
CA SER A 389 -27.70 4.58 25.09
C SER A 389 -27.80 3.25 24.35
N GLU A 390 -27.64 3.29 23.04
CA GLU A 390 -27.79 2.14 22.16
C GLU A 390 -26.48 1.34 22.02
N LYS A 391 -26.63 0.03 21.86
CA LYS A 391 -25.50 -0.84 21.49
C LYS A 391 -25.07 -0.60 20.05
N ILE A 392 -23.78 -0.59 19.81
CA ILE A 392 -23.21 -0.37 18.47
C ILE A 392 -22.37 -1.58 18.08
N ASN A 393 -22.51 -2.05 16.84
CA ASN A 393 -21.67 -3.08 16.29
C ASN A 393 -20.55 -2.43 15.47
N ILE A 394 -19.32 -2.50 15.98
CA ILE A 394 -18.11 -1.98 15.30
C ILE A 394 -17.01 -3.01 15.46
N PRO A 395 -16.54 -3.62 14.35
CA PRO A 395 -15.42 -4.54 14.37
C PRO A 395 -14.16 -3.93 15.00
N GLY A 396 -13.49 -4.69 15.87
CA GLY A 396 -12.28 -4.21 16.56
C GLY A 396 -11.15 -3.79 15.61
N PHE A 397 -11.07 -4.39 14.42
CA PHE A 397 -10.08 -4.03 13.41
C PHE A 397 -10.28 -2.61 12.81
N TYR A 398 -11.42 -1.96 13.03
CA TYR A 398 -11.61 -0.54 12.65
C TYR A 398 -10.61 0.39 13.34
N LEU A 399 -10.07 -0.03 14.48
CA LEU A 399 -9.04 0.72 15.21
C LEU A 399 -7.59 0.36 14.75
N ASP A 400 -7.43 -0.40 13.67
CA ASP A 400 -6.13 -0.66 13.05
C ASP A 400 -5.97 0.24 11.82
N PRO A 401 -4.98 1.17 11.78
CA PRO A 401 -4.73 2.02 10.61
C PRO A 401 -4.46 1.24 9.32
N LYS A 402 -4.04 -0.03 9.42
CA LYS A 402 -3.76 -0.90 8.28
C LYS A 402 -5.00 -1.28 7.47
N THR A 403 -6.19 -1.02 7.99
CA THR A 403 -7.47 -1.38 7.36
C THR A 403 -8.16 -0.24 6.62
N GLY A 404 -7.60 0.98 6.73
CA GLY A 404 -8.14 2.17 6.06
C GLY A 404 -9.34 2.83 6.74
N PHE A 405 -9.83 2.31 7.90
CA PHE A 405 -10.95 2.93 8.65
C PHE A 405 -10.49 4.01 9.61
N LEU A 406 -9.30 3.84 10.18
CA LEU A 406 -8.68 4.76 11.12
C LEU A 406 -7.57 5.54 10.44
N GLU A 407 -7.70 6.84 10.37
CA GLU A 407 -6.65 7.74 9.91
C GLU A 407 -5.97 8.39 11.11
N ILE A 408 -4.64 8.50 11.04
CA ILE A 408 -3.85 9.24 12.01
C ILE A 408 -3.20 10.44 11.31
N LEU A 409 -3.56 11.62 11.75
CA LEU A 409 -3.05 12.89 11.26
C LEU A 409 -1.95 13.37 12.21
N VAL A 410 -0.78 13.66 11.68
CA VAL A 410 0.38 14.12 12.45
C VAL A 410 0.79 15.49 11.93
N LYS A 411 0.89 16.47 12.82
CA LYS A 411 1.27 17.84 12.52
C LYS A 411 2.44 18.25 13.38
N ARG A 412 3.59 18.50 12.79
CA ARG A 412 4.72 19.09 13.51
C ARG A 412 4.48 20.57 13.73
N GLN A 413 4.63 21.05 14.97
CA GLN A 413 4.55 22.45 15.29
C GLN A 413 5.89 23.13 14.98
N THR A 414 5.88 24.14 14.13
CA THR A 414 7.06 24.95 13.79
C THR A 414 6.89 26.37 14.31
N LEU A 415 8.01 27.02 14.66
CA LEU A 415 7.99 28.41 15.17
C LEU A 415 7.44 29.41 14.16
N ASN A 416 7.54 29.12 12.86
CA ASN A 416 7.12 30.00 11.78
C ASN A 416 5.66 29.79 11.35
N GLY A 417 4.92 28.90 12.01
CA GLY A 417 3.52 28.60 11.66
C GLY A 417 3.33 27.72 10.42
N ASP A 418 4.36 27.44 9.64
CA ASP A 418 4.36 26.57 8.47
C ASP A 418 4.30 25.09 8.89
N SER A 419 3.16 24.68 9.43
CA SER A 419 2.97 23.29 9.86
C SER A 419 2.18 22.52 8.81
N ARG A 420 2.83 21.55 8.18
CA ARG A 420 2.16 20.60 7.28
C ARG A 420 1.59 19.45 8.10
N THR A 421 0.31 19.19 7.94
CA THR A 421 -0.31 17.96 8.44
C THR A 421 -0.02 16.83 7.46
N ILE A 422 0.51 15.72 7.96
CA ILE A 422 0.72 14.49 7.19
C ILE A 422 -0.23 13.40 7.71
N LYS A 423 -0.77 12.60 6.82
CA LYS A 423 -1.51 11.38 7.16
C LYS A 423 -0.48 10.26 7.34
N PHE A 424 -0.46 9.63 8.52
CA PHE A 424 0.33 8.42 8.72
C PHE A 424 -0.20 7.30 7.82
N LYS A 425 0.68 6.66 7.08
CA LYS A 425 0.36 5.56 6.19
C LYS A 425 1.16 4.32 6.60
N PRO A 426 0.50 3.25 7.03
CA PRO A 426 1.19 2.04 7.47
C PRO A 426 1.95 1.39 6.30
N VAL A 427 2.96 0.59 6.61
CA VAL A 427 3.77 -0.10 5.61
C VAL A 427 3.02 -1.23 4.89
N ILE A 428 1.94 -1.74 5.48
CA ILE A 428 1.12 -2.84 4.97
C ILE A 428 -0.34 -2.45 5.07
N THR A 429 -1.12 -2.74 4.04
CA THR A 429 -2.58 -2.65 4.05
C THR A 429 -3.16 -4.05 4.15
N ARG A 430 -4.21 -4.23 4.97
CA ARG A 430 -4.83 -5.52 5.27
C ARG A 430 -6.29 -5.53 4.86
N CYS A 431 -6.70 -6.61 4.20
CA CYS A 431 -8.05 -6.80 3.69
C CYS A 431 -8.75 -7.92 4.46
N TYR A 432 -9.70 -7.55 5.32
CA TYR A 432 -10.45 -8.47 6.18
C TYR A 432 -11.84 -8.78 5.65
N ASP A 433 -12.29 -10.02 5.90
CA ASP A 433 -13.71 -10.36 5.88
C ASP A 433 -14.35 -10.02 7.22
N ILE A 434 -15.60 -9.51 7.18
CA ILE A 434 -16.35 -9.18 8.40
C ILE A 434 -16.82 -10.44 9.15
N GLY A 435 -16.90 -11.61 8.50
CA GLY A 435 -17.58 -12.79 9.00
C GLY A 435 -17.33 -13.16 10.46
N ASP A 436 -16.06 -13.07 10.88
CA ASP A 436 -15.67 -13.36 12.27
C ASP A 436 -15.93 -12.20 13.26
N HIS A 437 -16.23 -11.00 12.78
CA HIS A 437 -16.34 -9.77 13.55
C HIS A 437 -17.76 -9.18 13.58
N ILE A 438 -18.73 -9.88 13.02
CA ILE A 438 -20.13 -9.43 12.91
C ILE A 438 -20.80 -9.21 14.29
N ASN A 439 -20.24 -9.81 15.33
CA ASN A 439 -20.76 -9.78 16.71
C ASN A 439 -19.90 -8.93 17.66
N ASP A 440 -19.00 -8.11 17.15
CA ASP A 440 -18.23 -7.17 18.00
C ASP A 440 -19.16 -6.03 18.45
N ILE A 441 -19.81 -6.23 19.61
CA ILE A 441 -20.80 -5.30 20.16
C ILE A 441 -20.16 -4.44 21.24
N LEU A 442 -20.32 -3.13 21.12
CA LEU A 442 -19.93 -2.13 22.11
C LEU A 442 -21.19 -1.58 22.81
N ASN A 443 -21.45 -2.03 24.04
CA ASN A 443 -22.56 -1.55 24.83
C ASN A 443 -22.28 -0.14 25.41
N HIS A 444 -23.32 0.51 25.97
CA HIS A 444 -23.18 1.77 26.66
C HIS A 444 -22.08 1.72 27.73
N GLY A 445 -21.21 2.72 27.76
CA GLY A 445 -20.07 2.84 28.68
C GLY A 445 -18.90 1.88 28.40
N GLN A 446 -19.03 0.94 27.47
CA GLN A 446 -17.93 0.06 27.10
C GLN A 446 -16.95 0.74 26.14
N SER A 447 -15.72 0.27 26.16
CA SER A 447 -14.66 0.71 25.25
C SER A 447 -13.94 -0.47 24.62
N MET A 448 -13.54 -0.31 23.37
CA MET A 448 -12.54 -1.14 22.72
C MET A 448 -11.27 -0.33 22.50
N SER A 449 -10.12 -0.99 22.48
CA SER A 449 -8.83 -0.31 22.32
C SER A 449 -7.88 -1.12 21.44
N ASN A 450 -7.06 -0.41 20.69
CA ASN A 450 -5.97 -0.99 19.95
C ASN A 450 -4.68 -0.17 20.18
N ASN A 451 -3.51 -0.78 19.94
CA ASN A 451 -2.25 -0.06 19.91
C ASN A 451 -1.90 0.31 18.47
N ILE A 452 -1.37 1.51 18.29
CA ILE A 452 -0.90 1.99 17.01
C ILE A 452 0.59 2.30 17.08
N ASN A 453 1.36 1.71 16.17
CA ASN A 453 2.78 2.01 16.02
C ASN A 453 2.94 3.09 14.95
N LEU A 454 3.31 4.29 15.37
CA LEU A 454 3.50 5.44 14.49
C LEU A 454 4.98 5.70 14.15
N THR A 455 5.88 4.82 14.57
CA THR A 455 7.33 5.01 14.42
C THR A 455 7.75 5.12 12.97
N PHE A 456 7.25 4.18 12.14
CA PHE A 456 7.63 4.05 10.75
C PHE A 456 6.44 3.64 9.89
N GLY A 457 6.25 4.34 8.79
CA GLY A 457 5.21 4.06 7.79
C GLY A 457 5.80 3.97 6.37
N SER A 458 4.95 3.88 5.36
CA SER A 458 5.38 3.79 3.96
C SER A 458 6.18 5.02 3.49
N ALA A 459 5.94 6.20 4.09
CA ALA A 459 6.70 7.41 3.85
C ALA A 459 7.99 7.53 4.69
N GLY A 460 8.36 6.51 5.48
CA GLY A 460 9.52 6.51 6.35
C GLY A 460 9.20 6.80 7.82
N PHE A 461 10.19 7.33 8.56
CA PHE A 461 10.02 7.67 9.98
C PHE A 461 9.13 8.88 10.16
N THR A 462 8.04 8.69 10.93
CA THR A 462 7.05 9.75 11.19
C THR A 462 7.65 10.89 12.03
N PHE A 463 8.54 10.54 12.96
CA PHE A 463 9.14 11.46 13.93
C PHE A 463 10.68 11.55 13.76
N ALA A 464 11.11 11.83 12.52
CA ALA A 464 12.52 11.91 12.17
C ALA A 464 13.23 13.15 12.76
N GLU A 465 12.50 14.12 13.27
CA GLU A 465 13.03 15.37 13.80
C GLU A 465 12.53 15.62 15.23
N PRO A 466 13.38 16.16 16.13
CA PRO A 466 12.93 16.62 17.43
C PRO A 466 11.94 17.78 17.33
N GLY A 467 11.03 17.90 18.28
CA GLY A 467 10.02 18.97 18.31
C GLY A 467 8.71 18.57 18.94
N ASN A 468 7.73 19.46 18.86
CA ASN A 468 6.37 19.22 19.32
C ASN A 468 5.51 18.76 18.15
N TYR A 469 4.67 17.77 18.42
CA TYR A 469 3.74 17.19 17.45
C TYR A 469 2.34 17.16 18.02
N GLU A 470 1.38 17.45 17.17
CA GLU A 470 -0.06 17.30 17.39
C GLU A 470 -0.53 16.09 16.61
N ILE A 471 -1.21 15.16 17.29
CA ILE A 471 -1.69 13.91 16.68
C ILE A 471 -3.21 13.84 16.87
N THR A 472 -3.93 13.61 15.78
CA THR A 472 -5.39 13.45 15.79
C THR A 472 -5.75 12.15 15.10
N ALA A 473 -6.65 11.37 15.71
CA ALA A 473 -7.23 10.19 15.10
C ALA A 473 -8.61 10.53 14.51
N VAL A 474 -8.90 9.99 13.34
CA VAL A 474 -10.18 10.14 12.64
C VAL A 474 -10.67 8.75 12.24
N LEU A 475 -11.79 8.33 12.83
CA LEU A 475 -12.44 7.07 12.51
C LEU A 475 -13.63 7.35 11.58
N SER A 476 -13.66 6.70 10.42
CA SER A 476 -14.77 6.77 9.47
C SER A 476 -15.67 5.55 9.59
N ILE A 477 -16.96 5.80 9.79
CA ILE A 477 -18.00 4.77 9.89
C ILE A 477 -19.07 5.10 8.86
N TYR A 478 -19.24 4.21 7.88
CA TYR A 478 -20.26 4.40 6.86
C TYR A 478 -21.53 3.65 7.24
N SER A 479 -22.68 4.31 7.13
CA SER A 479 -23.99 3.69 7.27
C SER A 479 -24.94 4.29 6.24
N GLY A 480 -25.46 3.45 5.35
CA GLY A 480 -26.16 3.92 4.15
C GLY A 480 -25.25 4.78 3.27
N ASN A 481 -25.76 5.89 2.80
CA ASN A 481 -24.98 6.87 2.01
C ASN A 481 -24.25 7.92 2.86
N ASN A 482 -24.25 7.76 4.17
CA ASN A 482 -23.68 8.72 5.10
C ASN A 482 -22.28 8.28 5.56
N ASN A 483 -21.37 9.24 5.57
CA ASN A 483 -20.05 9.10 6.18
C ASN A 483 -20.07 9.70 7.58
N TYR A 484 -20.17 8.86 8.59
CA TYR A 484 -20.08 9.26 9.97
C TYR A 484 -18.62 9.30 10.41
N VAL A 485 -18.23 10.38 11.08
CA VAL A 485 -16.85 10.61 11.48
C VAL A 485 -16.77 10.86 12.98
N VAL A 486 -15.85 10.13 13.63
CA VAL A 486 -15.48 10.38 15.02
C VAL A 486 -14.05 10.87 15.04
N LYS A 487 -13.82 12.09 15.56
CA LYS A 487 -12.48 12.68 15.69
C LYS A 487 -12.06 12.66 17.16
N SER A 488 -10.80 12.32 17.42
CA SER A 488 -10.25 12.47 18.75
C SER A 488 -9.93 13.93 19.05
N GLU A 489 -9.89 14.29 20.34
CA GLU A 489 -9.15 15.47 20.76
C GLU A 489 -7.68 15.33 20.35
N PRO A 490 -7.00 16.45 20.01
CA PRO A 490 -5.59 16.43 19.70
C PRO A 490 -4.74 15.93 20.87
N LEU A 491 -3.87 14.97 20.60
CA LEU A 491 -2.83 14.55 21.54
C LEU A 491 -1.54 15.27 21.21
N PHE A 492 -1.00 16.01 22.17
CA PHE A 492 0.30 16.67 22.01
C PHE A 492 1.41 15.80 22.58
N ILE A 493 2.41 15.51 21.76
CA ILE A 493 3.63 14.81 22.19
C ILE A 493 4.87 15.65 21.85
N ARG A 494 5.95 15.36 22.54
CA ARG A 494 7.25 15.96 22.28
C ARG A 494 8.30 14.89 22.02
N ILE A 495 9.02 15.02 20.92
CA ILE A 495 10.25 14.30 20.64
C ILE A 495 11.41 15.16 21.15
N GLU A 496 12.16 14.66 22.13
CA GLU A 496 13.26 15.39 22.75
C GLU A 496 14.47 15.46 21.80
N TYR A 497 15.30 16.48 21.97
CA TYR A 497 16.61 16.51 21.36
C TYR A 497 17.53 15.50 22.06
N PRO A 498 18.46 14.86 21.33
CA PRO A 498 19.48 14.01 21.99
C PRO A 498 20.29 14.85 22.99
N LYS A 499 20.47 14.30 24.18
CA LYS A 499 21.14 14.98 25.29
C LYS A 499 22.63 14.66 25.37
N THR A 500 23.03 13.55 24.74
CA THR A 500 24.40 13.07 24.71
C THR A 500 24.81 12.63 23.32
N ARG A 501 26.11 12.53 23.07
CA ARG A 501 26.64 11.99 21.81
C ARG A 501 26.24 10.53 21.60
N GLU A 502 26.11 9.76 22.66
CA GLU A 502 25.66 8.37 22.60
C GLU A 502 24.21 8.26 22.09
N GLU A 503 23.34 9.19 22.55
CA GLU A 503 21.95 9.24 22.04
C GLU A 503 21.89 9.62 20.55
N GLU A 504 22.77 10.53 20.08
CA GLU A 504 22.89 10.84 18.66
C GLU A 504 23.34 9.62 17.84
N LEU A 505 24.36 8.89 18.34
CA LEU A 505 24.86 7.68 17.66
C LEU A 505 23.82 6.56 17.66
N ASP A 506 23.00 6.44 18.70
CA ASP A 506 21.86 5.51 18.73
C ASP A 506 20.82 5.91 17.69
N ALA A 507 20.46 7.18 17.64
CA ALA A 507 19.50 7.70 16.69
C ALA A 507 19.94 7.45 15.23
N LEU A 508 21.22 7.64 14.90
CA LEU A 508 21.76 7.33 13.57
C LEU A 508 21.62 5.84 13.20
N LYS A 509 21.68 4.93 14.18
CA LYS A 509 21.44 3.50 13.93
C LYS A 509 19.95 3.21 13.75
N ILE A 510 19.08 3.88 14.50
CA ILE A 510 17.64 3.68 14.49
C ILE A 510 17.01 4.29 13.24
N PHE A 511 17.37 5.52 12.84
CA PHE A 511 16.87 6.18 11.63
C PHE A 511 17.48 5.58 10.36
N ASN A 512 17.41 4.26 10.27
CA ASN A 512 17.79 3.46 9.13
C ASN A 512 16.53 2.75 8.60
N LYS A 513 16.33 2.71 7.29
CA LYS A 513 15.10 2.18 6.67
C LYS A 513 14.82 0.75 7.11
N ASP A 514 15.83 -0.14 7.12
CA ASP A 514 15.67 -1.55 7.53
C ASP A 514 15.25 -1.67 9.00
N VAL A 515 15.80 -0.80 9.86
CA VAL A 515 15.41 -0.74 11.28
C VAL A 515 13.96 -0.29 11.41
N GLY A 516 13.53 0.70 10.62
CA GLY A 516 12.14 1.12 10.57
C GLY A 516 11.19 -0.03 10.22
N TYR A 517 11.50 -0.77 9.17
CA TYR A 517 10.73 -1.96 8.78
C TYR A 517 10.77 -3.06 9.84
N TYR A 518 11.95 -3.35 10.40
CA TYR A 518 12.07 -4.34 11.49
C TYR A 518 11.14 -4.01 12.66
N LEU A 519 11.09 -2.75 13.07
CA LEU A 519 10.20 -2.26 14.13
C LEU A 519 8.72 -2.32 13.72
N ALA A 520 8.38 -1.99 12.48
CA ALA A 520 7.02 -2.02 11.97
C ALA A 520 6.46 -3.45 11.83
N LEU A 521 7.30 -4.40 11.43
CA LEU A 521 6.95 -5.83 11.26
C LEU A 521 7.02 -6.63 12.58
N GLY A 522 7.54 -6.04 13.66
CA GLY A 522 7.80 -6.76 14.91
C GLY A 522 8.92 -7.79 14.78
N GLY A 523 9.95 -7.47 13.98
CA GLY A 523 11.11 -8.29 13.69
C GLY A 523 10.98 -9.14 12.43
N SER A 524 12.12 -9.43 11.82
CA SER A 524 12.22 -10.31 10.64
C SER A 524 13.63 -10.88 10.54
N ASP A 525 13.75 -12.17 10.28
CA ASP A 525 15.05 -12.82 10.06
C ASP A 525 15.72 -12.37 8.75
N TYR A 526 14.97 -11.76 7.83
CA TYR A 526 15.52 -11.17 6.61
C TYR A 526 16.15 -9.79 6.85
N LEU A 527 15.86 -9.15 7.99
CA LEU A 527 16.41 -7.85 8.36
C LEU A 527 17.53 -8.00 9.41
N THR A 528 18.50 -8.89 9.13
CA THR A 528 19.59 -9.25 10.06
C THR A 528 20.44 -8.03 10.45
N ASN A 529 20.75 -7.14 9.51
CA ASN A 529 21.51 -5.91 9.80
C ASN A 529 20.75 -4.96 10.73
N ALA A 530 19.44 -4.87 10.58
CA ALA A 530 18.60 -4.09 11.49
C ALA A 530 18.61 -4.70 12.89
N GLU A 531 18.46 -6.03 12.99
CA GLU A 531 18.51 -6.74 14.27
C GLU A 531 19.85 -6.53 14.98
N ILE A 532 20.98 -6.60 14.26
CA ILE A 532 22.32 -6.35 14.81
C ILE A 532 22.41 -4.93 15.38
N LYS A 533 22.02 -3.90 14.60
CA LYS A 533 22.01 -2.50 15.04
C LYS A 533 21.18 -2.30 16.31
N LEU A 534 19.99 -2.89 16.35
CA LEU A 534 19.10 -2.79 17.51
C LEU A 534 19.66 -3.52 18.74
N LYS A 535 20.28 -4.69 18.56
CA LYS A 535 20.95 -5.41 19.65
C LYS A 535 22.14 -4.60 20.22
N GLU A 536 22.91 -3.92 19.38
CA GLU A 536 23.99 -3.06 19.82
C GLU A 536 23.49 -1.86 20.64
N VAL A 537 22.43 -1.17 20.16
CA VAL A 537 21.78 -0.07 20.89
C VAL A 537 21.28 -0.57 22.25
N ARG A 538 20.56 -1.71 22.24
CA ARG A 538 20.05 -2.32 23.46
C ARG A 538 21.16 -2.65 24.46
N ALA A 539 22.22 -3.34 24.02
CA ALA A 539 23.32 -3.74 24.90
C ALA A 539 24.03 -2.55 25.54
N ARG A 540 24.25 -1.49 24.78
CA ARG A 540 24.89 -0.27 25.30
C ARG A 540 24.04 0.45 26.34
N ARG A 541 22.74 0.64 26.08
CA ARG A 541 21.82 1.37 26.97
C ARG A 541 21.42 0.55 28.20
N GLN A 542 21.23 -0.76 28.07
CA GLN A 542 20.87 -1.62 29.19
C GLN A 542 22.04 -1.83 30.16
N GLY A 543 23.29 -1.81 29.68
CA GLY A 543 24.46 -2.11 30.48
C GLY A 543 24.37 -3.49 31.15
N VAL A 544 24.65 -3.54 32.47
CA VAL A 544 24.59 -4.76 33.29
C VAL A 544 23.24 -4.93 34.00
N GLU A 545 22.33 -4.00 33.86
CA GLU A 545 21.03 -4.04 34.54
C GLU A 545 20.12 -5.12 33.96
N LYS A 546 19.53 -5.93 34.85
CA LYS A 546 18.54 -6.95 34.46
C LYS A 546 17.14 -6.37 34.27
N ILE A 547 16.82 -5.26 34.94
CA ILE A 547 15.52 -4.59 34.90
C ILE A 547 15.57 -3.49 33.85
N ILE A 548 14.62 -3.52 32.92
CA ILE A 548 14.54 -2.54 31.84
C ILE A 548 13.70 -1.34 32.33
N SER A 549 14.33 -0.18 32.37
CA SER A 549 13.70 1.11 32.71
C SER A 549 13.68 2.09 31.51
N ASP A 550 14.59 1.91 30.55
CA ASP A 550 14.66 2.72 29.32
C ASP A 550 13.57 2.27 28.32
N PRO A 551 12.65 3.16 27.89
CA PRO A 551 11.60 2.83 26.93
C PRO A 551 12.13 2.32 25.60
N LEU A 552 13.22 2.87 25.06
CA LEU A 552 13.81 2.39 23.81
C LEU A 552 14.31 0.96 23.94
N VAL A 553 15.00 0.64 25.04
CA VAL A 553 15.45 -0.74 25.34
C VAL A 553 14.26 -1.68 25.47
N ALA A 554 13.16 -1.23 26.08
CA ALA A 554 11.96 -2.04 26.26
C ALA A 554 11.31 -2.36 24.91
N TYR A 555 11.11 -1.39 24.03
CA TYR A 555 10.55 -1.60 22.70
C TYR A 555 11.43 -2.51 21.82
N ILE A 556 12.76 -2.31 21.84
CA ILE A 556 13.71 -3.19 21.13
C ILE A 556 13.60 -4.62 21.67
N THR A 557 13.61 -4.79 23.01
CA THR A 557 13.50 -6.11 23.65
C THR A 557 12.20 -6.81 23.28
N ARG A 558 11.07 -6.08 23.31
CA ARG A 558 9.78 -6.58 22.89
C ARG A 558 9.81 -7.07 21.44
N CYS A 559 10.36 -6.27 20.54
CA CYS A 559 10.44 -6.60 19.11
C CYS A 559 11.28 -7.89 18.86
N ILE A 560 12.44 -7.99 19.51
CA ILE A 560 13.29 -9.20 19.45
C ILE A 560 12.57 -10.42 20.03
N ALA A 561 11.85 -10.27 21.16
CA ALA A 561 11.10 -11.36 21.78
C ALA A 561 9.98 -11.85 20.84
N ILE A 562 9.25 -10.94 20.18
CA ILE A 562 8.24 -11.28 19.17
C ILE A 562 8.88 -12.06 18.00
N ASN A 563 10.01 -11.61 17.48
CA ASN A 563 10.70 -12.31 16.39
C ASN A 563 11.11 -13.72 16.80
N LEU A 564 11.62 -13.90 18.02
CA LEU A 564 12.03 -15.22 18.53
C LEU A 564 10.85 -16.15 18.86
N SER A 565 9.67 -15.61 19.12
CA SER A 565 8.48 -16.40 19.48
C SER A 565 7.78 -17.06 18.30
N ARG A 566 8.25 -16.84 17.07
CA ARG A 566 7.65 -17.40 15.86
C ARG A 566 8.63 -18.25 15.06
N ASP A 567 8.11 -19.25 14.36
CA ASP A 567 8.86 -19.96 13.33
C ASP A 567 9.14 -18.99 12.19
N PHE A 568 10.32 -19.10 11.60
CA PHE A 568 10.66 -18.35 10.41
C PHE A 568 11.02 -19.31 9.28
N VAL A 569 10.32 -19.19 8.18
CA VAL A 569 10.39 -20.14 7.07
C VAL A 569 11.17 -19.54 5.93
N TYR A 570 12.11 -20.27 5.37
CA TYR A 570 12.89 -19.87 4.22
C TYR A 570 13.28 -21.08 3.36
N TYR A 571 13.42 -20.84 2.06
CA TYR A 571 13.88 -21.84 1.09
C TYR A 571 15.35 -21.59 0.77
N LYS A 572 16.17 -22.61 0.82
CA LYS A 572 17.60 -22.51 0.53
C LYS A 572 18.12 -23.80 -0.07
N GLU A 573 18.89 -23.69 -1.17
CA GLU A 573 19.54 -24.83 -1.82
C GLU A 573 18.56 -25.96 -2.21
N GLY A 574 17.38 -25.58 -2.75
CA GLY A 574 16.36 -26.55 -3.14
C GLY A 574 15.64 -27.21 -1.95
N LYS A 575 15.82 -26.70 -0.73
CA LYS A 575 15.21 -27.26 0.48
C LYS A 575 14.48 -26.20 1.30
N PHE A 576 13.35 -26.64 1.80
CA PHE A 576 12.57 -25.86 2.74
C PHE A 576 13.19 -25.94 4.14
N ASN A 577 13.55 -24.81 4.70
CA ASN A 577 14.17 -24.68 5.99
C ASN A 577 13.28 -23.91 6.94
N ILE A 578 13.25 -24.31 8.21
CA ILE A 578 12.47 -23.63 9.24
C ILE A 578 13.38 -23.28 10.40
N ARG A 579 13.56 -22.00 10.65
CA ARG A 579 14.06 -21.58 11.95
C ARG A 579 12.91 -21.71 12.95
N LYS A 580 12.97 -22.70 13.78
CA LYS A 580 11.99 -22.90 14.85
C LYS A 580 12.00 -21.74 15.85
N ALA A 581 10.84 -21.44 16.40
CA ALA A 581 10.70 -20.51 17.49
C ALA A 581 11.64 -20.85 18.64
N LYS A 582 12.29 -19.84 19.19
CA LYS A 582 13.15 -19.95 20.37
C LYS A 582 12.34 -19.53 21.60
N LEU A 583 11.29 -20.31 21.90
CA LEU A 583 10.25 -19.94 22.88
C LEU A 583 10.84 -19.63 24.26
N VAL A 584 11.75 -20.45 24.77
CA VAL A 584 12.42 -20.23 26.08
C VAL A 584 13.09 -18.85 26.11
N LYS A 585 13.85 -18.53 25.05
CA LYS A 585 14.54 -17.23 24.96
C LYS A 585 13.58 -16.06 24.78
N ALA A 586 12.48 -16.26 24.06
CA ALA A 586 11.42 -15.25 23.94
C ALA A 586 10.77 -14.95 25.29
N VAL A 587 10.45 -16.00 26.09
CA VAL A 587 9.90 -15.86 27.44
C VAL A 587 10.88 -15.16 28.38
N GLU A 588 12.19 -15.48 28.31
CA GLU A 588 13.22 -14.78 29.08
C GLU A 588 13.23 -13.27 28.78
N LEU A 589 13.14 -12.89 27.51
CA LEU A 589 13.10 -11.48 27.11
C LEU A 589 11.80 -10.79 27.53
N PHE A 590 10.65 -11.45 27.35
CA PHE A 590 9.38 -10.93 27.89
C PHE A 590 9.41 -10.81 29.42
N GLY A 591 10.07 -11.73 30.12
CA GLY A 591 10.28 -11.70 31.57
C GLY A 591 11.06 -10.48 32.04
N GLN A 592 12.06 -10.03 31.26
CA GLN A 592 12.81 -8.80 31.56
C GLN A 592 11.94 -7.53 31.47
N LEU A 593 10.88 -7.54 30.66
CA LEU A 593 9.95 -6.43 30.55
C LEU A 593 8.95 -6.38 31.72
N LYS A 594 8.57 -7.55 32.27
CA LYS A 594 7.44 -7.71 33.20
C LYS A 594 7.48 -6.82 34.44
N THR A 595 8.68 -6.44 34.91
CA THR A 595 8.83 -5.66 36.14
C THR A 595 8.37 -4.20 36.00
N ASN A 596 8.48 -3.61 34.79
CA ASN A 596 8.16 -2.20 34.52
C ASN A 596 7.28 -2.02 33.28
N ASP A 597 6.66 -3.09 32.78
CA ASP A 597 5.88 -3.02 31.52
C ASP A 597 4.69 -2.05 31.63
N ASP A 598 4.03 -1.98 32.78
CA ASP A 598 2.92 -1.07 33.08
C ASP A 598 3.33 0.40 33.23
N LYS A 599 4.62 0.66 33.40
CA LYS A 599 5.19 2.03 33.45
C LYS A 599 5.69 2.51 32.09
N ILE A 600 5.98 1.59 31.17
CA ILE A 600 6.61 1.90 29.87
C ILE A 600 5.60 1.84 28.73
N PHE A 601 4.77 0.79 28.70
CA PHE A 601 3.86 0.55 27.58
C PHE A 601 2.49 1.17 27.82
N ASP A 602 1.88 1.68 26.76
CA ASP A 602 0.45 2.00 26.78
C ASP A 602 -0.40 0.76 27.04
N LYS A 603 -1.65 0.99 27.48
CA LYS A 603 -2.56 -0.09 27.90
C LYS A 603 -2.78 -1.17 26.83
N ALA A 604 -2.90 -0.77 25.55
CA ALA A 604 -3.16 -1.72 24.47
C ALA A 604 -1.91 -2.53 24.12
N THR A 605 -0.73 -1.88 24.04
CA THR A 605 0.56 -2.56 23.85
C THR A 605 0.86 -3.53 25.00
N LEU A 606 0.60 -3.12 26.24
CA LEU A 606 0.77 -3.95 27.43
C LEU A 606 -0.12 -5.21 27.37
N THR A 607 -1.40 -5.03 27.06
CA THR A 607 -2.36 -6.13 26.94
C THR A 607 -1.93 -7.13 25.86
N GLY A 608 -1.59 -6.62 24.68
CA GLY A 608 -1.11 -7.46 23.56
C GLY A 608 0.18 -8.20 23.90
N THR A 609 1.16 -7.55 24.55
CA THR A 609 2.43 -8.15 24.96
C THR A 609 2.22 -9.26 25.98
N ARG A 610 1.39 -9.04 26.99
CA ARG A 610 1.07 -10.05 28.02
C ARG A 610 0.27 -11.23 27.46
N SER A 611 -0.65 -10.98 26.53
CA SER A 611 -1.38 -12.03 25.82
C SER A 611 -0.45 -12.91 24.99
N LEU A 612 0.46 -12.30 24.24
CA LEU A 612 1.45 -13.04 23.45
C LEU A 612 2.39 -13.85 24.35
N MET A 613 2.90 -13.28 25.43
CA MET A 613 3.74 -14.00 26.39
C MET A 613 3.04 -15.25 26.94
N LYS A 614 1.77 -15.12 27.36
CA LYS A 614 0.96 -16.26 27.83
C LYS A 614 0.74 -17.32 26.76
N SER A 615 0.59 -16.92 25.50
CA SER A 615 0.49 -17.86 24.38
C SER A 615 1.80 -18.65 24.22
N VAL A 616 2.93 -17.95 24.22
CA VAL A 616 4.27 -18.55 24.09
C VAL A 616 4.59 -19.48 25.27
N GLU A 617 4.22 -19.11 26.50
CA GLU A 617 4.38 -19.94 27.70
C GLU A 617 3.58 -21.25 27.63
N LYS A 618 2.46 -21.28 26.92
CA LYS A 618 1.65 -22.50 26.72
C LYS A 618 2.21 -23.46 25.67
N GLU A 619 3.07 -22.97 24.80
CA GLU A 619 3.68 -23.76 23.74
C GLU A 619 5.01 -24.42 24.17
N ILE A 620 5.56 -24.03 25.33
CA ILE A 620 6.73 -24.66 25.96
C ILE A 620 6.31 -25.90 26.79
#